data_213de249e48e9a3029927629f79214d3
#
_entry.id   213de249e48e9a3029927629f79214d3
#
_cell.length_a   1.000
_cell.length_b   1.000
_cell.length_c   1.000
_cell.angle_alpha   90.00
_cell.angle_beta   90.00
_cell.angle_gamma   90.00
#
_symmetry.space_group_name_H-M   'P 1'
#
loop_
_entity.id
_entity.type
_entity.pdbx_description
1 polymer ?
#
loop_
_entity_poly.entity_id
_entity_poly.type
_entity_poly.pdbx_seq_one_letter_code
_entity_poly.pdbx_strand_id
1 'polypeptide(L)'
;MKRRFLVEFRLQGAACNGFTYDVSPSGIFVRSARLPTPGTFLTAKLHLPEGKRIEVRGRVIRSFRVSAALSRLIPSGFSIRLSDSPEEYYQLFMAS
;
A
#
# COMPACT_ATOMS: atom_id res chain seq x y z
N MET A 1 -2.40 11.44 -3.20
CA MET A 1 -1.21 12.22 -2.83
C MET A 1 -0.01 11.31 -2.66
N LYS A 2 1.14 11.79 -3.02
CA LYS A 2 2.34 10.98 -2.94
C LYS A 2 2.94 11.04 -1.54
N ARG A 3 2.94 9.89 -0.87
CA ARG A 3 3.49 9.74 0.47
C ARG A 3 4.20 8.41 0.55
N ARG A 4 5.35 8.41 1.20
CA ARG A 4 6.14 7.20 1.34
C ARG A 4 6.14 6.73 2.78
N PHE A 5 5.31 5.73 3.05
CA PHE A 5 5.26 5.06 4.35
C PHE A 5 5.70 3.61 4.16
N LEU A 6 6.40 3.07 5.14
CA LEU A 6 6.66 1.63 5.16
C LEU A 6 5.33 0.91 5.36
N VAL A 7 5.12 -0.15 4.59
CA VAL A 7 3.91 -0.97 4.65
C VAL A 7 4.31 -2.40 4.96
N GLU A 8 3.66 -2.99 5.95
CA GLU A 8 3.77 -4.42 6.22
C GLU A 8 2.48 -5.10 5.80
N PHE A 9 2.60 -6.23 5.13
CA PHE A 9 1.45 -7.04 4.73
C PHE A 9 1.86 -8.49 4.68
N ARG A 10 0.89 -9.41 4.60
CA ARG A 10 1.18 -10.84 4.54
C ARG A 10 0.64 -11.43 3.27
N LEU A 11 1.45 -12.31 2.65
CA LEU A 11 1.04 -13.10 1.50
C LEU A 11 1.27 -14.56 1.85
N GLN A 12 0.20 -15.35 1.85
CA GLN A 12 0.28 -16.79 2.15
C GLN A 12 1.03 -17.08 3.44
N GLY A 13 0.76 -16.27 4.46
CA GLY A 13 1.37 -16.42 5.76
C GLY A 13 2.77 -15.82 5.91
N ALA A 14 3.37 -15.36 4.83
CA ALA A 14 4.71 -14.75 4.87
C ALA A 14 4.61 -13.25 5.05
N ALA A 15 5.44 -12.69 5.92
CA ALA A 15 5.52 -11.26 6.12
C ALA A 15 6.23 -10.60 4.95
N CYS A 16 5.65 -9.55 4.43
CA CYS A 16 6.19 -8.80 3.31
C CYS A 16 6.24 -7.32 3.65
N ASN A 17 7.17 -6.62 3.04
CA ASN A 17 7.33 -5.18 3.21
C ASN A 17 7.29 -4.49 1.86
N GLY A 18 6.80 -3.27 1.87
CA GLY A 18 6.84 -2.39 0.72
C GLY A 18 6.76 -0.95 1.19
N PHE A 19 6.60 -0.04 0.25
CA PHE A 19 6.42 1.37 0.58
C PHE A 19 5.22 1.91 -0.20
N THR A 20 4.45 2.78 0.43
CA THR A 20 3.41 3.48 -0.33
C THR A 20 4.08 4.37 -1.36
N TYR A 21 3.49 4.45 -2.54
CA TYR A 21 3.89 5.39 -3.58
C TYR A 21 2.87 6.51 -3.70
N ASP A 22 1.61 6.13 -3.60
CA ASP A 22 0.51 7.08 -3.68
C ASP A 22 -0.59 6.63 -2.72
N VAL A 23 -1.21 7.56 -2.04
CA VAL A 23 -2.30 7.28 -1.12
C VAL A 23 -3.46 8.22 -1.39
N SER A 24 -4.67 7.70 -1.26
CA SER A 24 -5.90 8.47 -1.37
C SER A 24 -6.90 7.92 -0.35
N PRO A 25 -8.00 8.63 -0.08
CA PRO A 25 -9.00 8.10 0.85
C PRO A 25 -9.55 6.73 0.47
N SER A 26 -9.59 6.39 -0.82
CA SER A 26 -10.19 5.14 -1.28
C SER A 26 -9.17 4.08 -1.66
N GLY A 27 -7.91 4.40 -1.75
CA GLY A 27 -6.94 3.41 -2.20
C GLY A 27 -5.49 3.79 -1.98
N ILE A 28 -4.63 2.79 -2.11
CA ILE A 28 -3.19 2.93 -1.91
C ILE A 28 -2.47 2.18 -3.02
N PHE A 29 -1.44 2.79 -3.58
CA PHE A 29 -0.49 2.07 -4.43
C PHE A 29 0.75 1.77 -3.60
N VAL A 30 1.14 0.47 -3.56
CA VAL A 30 2.28 -0.01 -2.78
C VAL A 30 3.36 -0.48 -3.73
N ARG A 31 4.56 0.05 -3.56
CA ARG A 31 5.75 -0.45 -4.27
C ARG A 31 6.26 -1.66 -3.53
N SER A 32 6.40 -2.77 -4.24
CA SER A 32 6.82 -4.01 -3.61
C SER A 32 7.38 -4.96 -4.66
N ALA A 33 8.38 -5.75 -4.25
CA ALA A 33 8.89 -6.85 -5.06
C ALA A 33 7.96 -8.06 -5.01
N ARG A 34 7.20 -8.21 -3.93
CA ARG A 34 6.21 -9.28 -3.76
C ARG A 34 4.86 -8.74 -4.18
N LEU A 35 4.24 -9.42 -5.13
CA LEU A 35 3.01 -8.94 -5.74
C LEU A 35 1.86 -9.90 -5.47
N PRO A 36 0.83 -9.46 -4.72
CA PRO A 36 -0.35 -10.28 -4.52
C PRO A 36 -1.17 -10.38 -5.80
N THR A 37 -1.92 -11.44 -5.92
CA THR A 37 -2.84 -11.64 -7.04
C THR A 37 -4.01 -10.67 -6.92
N PRO A 38 -4.44 -10.04 -8.04
CA PRO A 38 -5.66 -9.23 -8.02
C PRO A 38 -6.84 -10.01 -7.45
N GLY A 39 -7.66 -9.35 -6.66
CA GLY A 39 -8.78 -9.97 -5.95
C GLY A 39 -8.44 -10.41 -4.54
N THR A 40 -7.17 -10.45 -4.17
CA THR A 40 -6.75 -10.83 -2.83
C THR A 40 -7.16 -9.75 -1.84
N PHE A 41 -7.71 -10.16 -0.69
CA PHE A 41 -7.93 -9.25 0.43
C PHE A 41 -6.68 -9.18 1.27
N LEU A 42 -6.30 -7.97 1.65
CA LEU A 42 -5.11 -7.73 2.46
C LEU A 42 -5.43 -6.83 3.62
N THR A 43 -4.72 -7.07 4.72
CA THR A 43 -4.59 -6.11 5.79
C THR A 43 -3.19 -5.53 5.66
N ALA A 44 -3.08 -4.22 5.59
CA ALA A 44 -1.82 -3.52 5.46
C ALA A 44 -1.61 -2.61 6.66
N LYS A 45 -0.43 -2.67 7.23
CA LYS A 45 -0.04 -1.84 8.35
C LYS A 45 0.89 -0.75 7.85
N LEU A 46 0.44 0.48 7.93
CA LEU A 46 1.21 1.65 7.50
C LEU A 46 2.00 2.18 8.69
N HIS A 47 3.29 2.36 8.51
CA HIS A 47 4.15 2.95 9.53
C HIS A 47 4.34 4.42 9.23
N LEU A 48 3.75 5.26 10.04
CA LEU A 48 3.83 6.71 9.92
C LEU A 48 5.02 7.24 10.73
N PRO A 49 5.46 8.48 10.46
CA PRO A 49 6.44 9.13 11.31
C PRO A 49 5.99 9.14 12.78
N GLU A 50 6.94 9.24 13.68
CA GLU A 50 6.70 9.28 15.14
C GLU A 50 6.22 7.95 15.71
N GLY A 51 6.43 6.84 14.99
CA GLY A 51 6.10 5.52 15.47
C GLY A 51 4.63 5.15 15.41
N LYS A 52 3.81 6.00 14.80
CA LYS A 52 2.39 5.73 14.66
C LYS A 52 2.15 4.68 13.60
N ARG A 53 1.20 3.79 13.83
CA ARG A 53 0.83 2.73 12.89
C ARG A 53 -0.66 2.79 12.61
N ILE A 54 -1.02 2.60 11.36
CA ILE A 54 -2.42 2.58 10.94
C ILE A 54 -2.64 1.28 10.16
N GLU A 55 -3.67 0.54 10.55
CA GLU A 55 -4.04 -0.69 9.87
C GLU A 55 -5.23 -0.43 8.96
N VAL A 56 -5.09 -0.79 7.68
CA VAL A 56 -6.14 -0.64 6.69
C VAL A 56 -6.38 -1.97 6.01
N ARG A 57 -7.57 -2.16 5.47
CA ARG A 57 -7.95 -3.38 4.78
C ARG A 57 -8.53 -3.07 3.42
N GLY A 58 -8.27 -3.94 2.47
CA GLY A 58 -8.81 -3.75 1.16
C GLY A 58 -8.54 -4.90 0.23
N ARG A 59 -8.95 -4.71 -1.00
CA ARG A 59 -8.80 -5.71 -2.06
C ARG A 59 -7.78 -5.23 -3.07
N VAL A 60 -6.88 -6.13 -3.46
CA VAL A 60 -5.93 -5.85 -4.53
C VAL A 60 -6.71 -5.75 -5.84
N ILE A 61 -6.58 -4.61 -6.51
CA ILE A 61 -7.26 -4.37 -7.79
C ILE A 61 -6.34 -4.73 -8.94
N ARG A 62 -5.06 -4.44 -8.80
CA ARG A 62 -4.12 -4.53 -9.90
C ARG A 62 -2.71 -4.77 -9.36
N SER A 63 -1.95 -5.61 -10.06
CA SER A 63 -0.53 -5.82 -9.73
C SER A 63 0.28 -5.68 -11.00
N PHE A 64 1.44 -5.01 -10.91
CA PHE A 64 2.32 -4.84 -12.04
C PHE A 64 3.74 -5.23 -11.68
N ARG A 65 4.36 -6.01 -12.55
CA ARG A 65 5.79 -6.24 -12.48
C ARG A 65 6.43 -5.56 -13.69
N VAL A 66 7.36 -4.68 -13.41
CA VAL A 66 8.04 -3.92 -14.44
C VAL A 66 9.38 -4.56 -14.71
N SER A 67 9.82 -4.59 -15.97
CA SER A 67 11.15 -5.12 -16.31
C SER A 67 12.25 -4.28 -15.66
N ALA A 68 13.43 -4.88 -15.48
CA ALA A 68 14.55 -4.18 -14.88
C ALA A 68 14.90 -2.90 -15.64
N ALA A 69 14.73 -2.90 -16.97
CA ALA A 69 15.03 -1.74 -17.79
C ALA A 69 14.12 -0.54 -17.48
N LEU A 70 12.88 -0.81 -17.06
CA LEU A 70 11.91 0.25 -16.78
C LEU A 70 11.76 0.56 -15.29
N SER A 71 12.40 -0.21 -14.41
CA SER A 71 12.17 -0.12 -12.98
C SER A 71 12.59 1.22 -12.38
N ARG A 72 13.42 1.98 -13.07
CA ARG A 72 13.81 3.32 -12.63
C ARG A 72 12.73 4.35 -12.88
N LEU A 73 11.88 4.10 -13.89
CA LEU A 73 10.86 5.05 -14.33
C LEU A 73 9.50 4.73 -13.74
N ILE A 74 9.19 3.44 -13.66
CA ILE A 74 7.88 2.96 -13.22
C ILE A 74 8.10 1.94 -12.12
N PRO A 75 7.50 2.13 -10.94
CA PRO A 75 7.67 1.14 -9.86
C PRO A 75 6.84 -0.11 -10.10
N SER A 76 7.40 -1.27 -9.77
CA SER A 76 6.62 -2.48 -9.61
C SER A 76 5.80 -2.35 -8.33
N GLY A 77 4.58 -2.84 -8.34
CA GLY A 77 3.75 -2.76 -7.16
C GLY A 77 2.31 -3.14 -7.44
N PHE A 78 1.47 -2.84 -6.49
CA PHE A 78 0.05 -3.19 -6.58
C PHE A 78 -0.80 -2.09 -5.96
N SER A 79 -2.04 -2.01 -6.44
CA SER A 79 -3.00 -1.06 -5.88
C SER A 79 -4.06 -1.81 -5.10
N ILE A 80 -4.45 -1.21 -3.97
CA ILE A 80 -5.46 -1.73 -3.07
C ILE A 80 -6.61 -0.73 -3.05
N ARG A 81 -7.83 -1.24 -3.22
CA ARG A 81 -9.03 -0.45 -2.95
C ARG A 81 -9.41 -0.73 -1.50
N LEU A 82 -9.45 0.33 -0.69
CA LEU A 82 -9.71 0.18 0.73
C LEU A 82 -11.20 -0.06 0.98
N SER A 83 -11.49 -1.02 1.86
CA SER A 83 -12.86 -1.32 2.28
C SER A 83 -13.08 -1.01 3.74
N ASP A 84 -12.00 -0.89 4.52
CA ASP A 84 -12.09 -0.60 5.94
C ASP A 84 -10.83 0.13 6.36
N SER A 85 -10.99 1.37 6.83
CA SER A 85 -9.90 2.21 7.27
C SER A 85 -10.31 2.96 8.52
N PRO A 86 -9.43 3.08 9.51
CA PRO A 86 -9.75 3.84 10.71
C PRO A 86 -9.75 5.34 10.41
N GLU A 87 -10.34 6.09 11.32
CA GLU A 87 -10.43 7.54 11.18
C GLU A 87 -9.05 8.18 11.00
N GLU A 88 -8.03 7.67 11.70
CA GLU A 88 -6.68 8.18 11.61
C GLU A 88 -6.15 8.16 10.18
N TYR A 89 -6.58 7.20 9.38
CA TYR A 89 -6.17 7.15 7.98
C TYR A 89 -6.72 8.35 7.22
N TYR A 90 -7.99 8.67 7.43
CA TYR A 90 -8.62 9.78 6.73
C TYR A 90 -8.06 11.13 7.17
N GLN A 91 -7.56 11.20 8.39
CA GLN A 91 -6.94 12.43 8.90
C GLN A 91 -5.69 12.83 8.09
N LEU A 92 -5.07 11.87 7.40
CA LEU A 92 -3.92 12.17 6.53
C LEU A 92 -4.29 13.13 5.39
N PHE A 93 -5.56 13.17 5.02
CA PHE A 93 -6.04 13.95 3.88
C PHE A 93 -6.76 15.22 4.28
N MET A 94 -6.94 15.46 5.56
CA MET A 94 -7.58 16.66 6.04
C MET A 94 -6.59 17.82 5.96
N ALA A 95 -7.07 18.94 5.40
CA ALA A 95 -6.26 20.14 5.34
C ALA A 95 -6.00 20.65 6.75
N SER A 96 -4.80 21.03 7.01
CA SER A 96 -4.39 21.58 8.29
C SER A 96 -4.19 23.09 8.18
#